data_919d1c1123aefea1589a5ef94d11676d
#
_entry.id   919d1c1123aefea1589a5ef94d11676d
#
_cell.length_a   1.000
_cell.length_b   1.000
_cell.length_c   1.000
_cell.angle_alpha   90.00
_cell.angle_beta   90.00
_cell.angle_gamma   90.00
#
_symmetry.space_group_name_H-M   'P 1'
#
loop_
_entity.id
_entity.type
_entity.pdbx_description
1 polymer ?
#
loop_
_entity_poly.entity_id
_entity_poly.type
_entity_poly.pdbx_seq_one_letter_code
_entity_poly.pdbx_strand_id
1 'polypeptide(L)'
;MSHPLWSHFDIEFKNFNSATSYSGPAAIRLLRASCGQTSHTNLYQPANNDCYLFDNLSKLGFTQHLMMGHNGQFGGFLKEVRENGGMQTELMDQTNLPVILLGFDGSPVYDDTAVLNRWLDVTEKDKNSRSATFYNTLPLHDGNHYPGVSKTADYKARAQKFFDELDAFFTELEKSGRKVMVVVVPEHGGALKGDRMQVSGLRDIPSPSITDVPVG
;
A
#
# COMPACT_ATOMS: atom_id res chain seq x y z
N MET A 1 -15.59 14.14 13.26
CA MET A 1 -14.24 14.70 13.41
C MET A 1 -13.31 13.90 12.51
N SER A 2 -12.48 14.55 11.73
CA SER A 2 -11.47 13.86 10.92
C SER A 2 -10.40 13.28 11.86
N HIS A 3 -9.83 12.12 11.49
CA HIS A 3 -8.73 11.51 12.24
C HIS A 3 -7.51 12.44 12.26
N PRO A 4 -6.71 12.51 13.38
CA PRO A 4 -5.53 13.37 13.48
C PRO A 4 -4.50 13.13 12.34
N LEU A 5 -4.40 11.91 11.81
CA LEU A 5 -3.57 11.56 10.66
C LEU A 5 -3.62 12.59 9.53
N TRP A 6 -4.79 13.15 9.25
CA TRP A 6 -4.97 14.11 8.14
C TRP A 6 -4.27 15.45 8.38
N SER A 7 -3.88 15.77 9.61
CA SER A 7 -3.13 16.99 9.92
C SER A 7 -1.65 16.95 9.49
N HIS A 8 -1.12 15.76 9.17
CA HIS A 8 0.24 15.60 8.67
C HIS A 8 0.38 15.92 7.18
N PHE A 9 -0.72 15.94 6.42
CA PHE A 9 -0.65 16.15 4.98
C PHE A 9 -0.65 17.62 4.59
N ASP A 10 0.36 18.03 3.83
CA ASP A 10 0.44 19.36 3.22
C ASP A 10 -0.52 19.51 2.02
N ILE A 11 -0.82 18.38 1.36
CA ILE A 11 -1.71 18.32 0.19
C ILE A 11 -2.71 17.20 0.39
N GLU A 12 -3.98 17.47 0.16
CA GLU A 12 -5.07 16.50 0.19
C GLU A 12 -5.87 16.57 -1.12
N PHE A 13 -5.98 15.46 -1.82
CA PHE A 13 -6.78 15.34 -3.03
C PHE A 13 -8.22 14.95 -2.68
N LYS A 14 -9.16 15.86 -2.80
CA LYS A 14 -10.55 15.66 -2.37
C LYS A 14 -11.39 14.78 -3.30
N ASN A 15 -11.02 14.65 -4.56
CA ASN A 15 -11.77 13.95 -5.59
C ASN A 15 -10.87 13.01 -6.39
N PHE A 16 -10.08 12.21 -5.68
CA PHE A 16 -9.21 11.24 -6.34
C PHE A 16 -9.98 9.94 -6.60
N ASN A 17 -10.02 9.52 -7.86
CA ASN A 17 -10.61 8.25 -8.23
C ASN A 17 -9.52 7.21 -8.53
N SER A 18 -9.57 6.11 -7.81
CA SER A 18 -8.78 4.93 -8.17
C SER A 18 -9.21 4.42 -9.54
N ALA A 19 -8.24 4.13 -10.40
CA ALA A 19 -8.50 3.66 -11.77
C ALA A 19 -8.91 2.17 -11.83
N THR A 20 -9.07 1.51 -10.67
CA THR A 20 -9.36 0.08 -10.58
C THR A 20 -9.93 -0.27 -9.21
N SER A 21 -10.54 -1.44 -9.11
CA SER A 21 -11.08 -2.02 -7.88
C SER A 21 -10.26 -3.20 -7.34
N TYR A 22 -9.08 -3.47 -7.91
CA TYR A 22 -8.20 -4.58 -7.53
C TYR A 22 -6.76 -4.12 -7.33
N SER A 23 -6.07 -4.73 -6.36
CA SER A 23 -4.73 -4.32 -5.88
C SER A 23 -3.64 -4.46 -6.94
N GLY A 24 -3.58 -5.57 -7.67
CA GLY A 24 -2.57 -5.78 -8.72
C GLY A 24 -2.56 -4.66 -9.76
N PRO A 25 -3.67 -4.43 -10.48
CA PRO A 25 -3.77 -3.32 -11.44
C PRO A 25 -3.53 -1.95 -10.82
N ALA A 26 -3.92 -1.71 -9.56
CA ALA A 26 -3.68 -0.44 -8.88
C ALA A 26 -2.19 -0.21 -8.66
N ALA A 27 -1.47 -1.19 -8.13
CA ALA A 27 -0.03 -1.13 -7.91
C ALA A 27 0.73 -0.92 -9.22
N ILE A 28 0.41 -1.68 -10.27
CA ILE A 28 1.05 -1.52 -11.59
C ILE A 28 0.85 -0.10 -12.12
N ARG A 29 -0.35 0.46 -12.02
CA ARG A 29 -0.65 1.82 -12.47
C ARG A 29 0.17 2.85 -11.72
N LEU A 30 0.26 2.73 -10.40
CA LEU A 30 1.06 3.60 -9.55
C LEU A 30 2.55 3.52 -9.91
N LEU A 31 3.09 2.31 -10.02
CA LEU A 31 4.50 2.06 -10.31
C LEU A 31 4.91 2.45 -11.74
N ARG A 32 3.95 2.55 -12.66
CA ARG A 32 4.17 3.07 -14.03
C ARG A 32 3.96 4.57 -14.18
N ALA A 33 3.68 5.28 -13.09
CA ALA A 33 3.52 6.74 -13.08
C ALA A 33 2.60 7.24 -14.21
N SER A 34 3.04 8.19 -15.03
CA SER A 34 2.25 8.73 -16.16
C SER A 34 1.82 7.69 -17.20
N CYS A 35 2.56 6.59 -17.34
CA CYS A 35 2.23 5.49 -18.23
C CYS A 35 1.18 4.52 -17.64
N GLY A 36 0.85 4.66 -16.37
CA GLY A 36 -0.17 3.85 -15.71
C GLY A 36 -1.59 4.11 -16.21
N GLN A 37 -1.83 5.22 -16.89
CA GLN A 37 -3.10 5.57 -17.52
C GLN A 37 -3.24 4.87 -18.90
N THR A 38 -3.39 3.55 -18.86
CA THR A 38 -3.53 2.72 -20.06
C THR A 38 -4.71 1.75 -19.91
N SER A 39 -5.10 1.05 -20.98
CA SER A 39 -6.14 0.02 -20.91
C SER A 39 -5.73 -1.11 -19.97
N HIS A 40 -6.70 -1.81 -19.38
CA HIS A 40 -6.42 -2.92 -18.47
C HIS A 40 -5.54 -3.99 -19.13
N THR A 41 -5.84 -4.35 -20.37
CA THR A 41 -5.07 -5.35 -21.13
C THR A 41 -3.61 -4.95 -21.31
N ASN A 42 -3.34 -3.67 -21.54
CA ASN A 42 -1.98 -3.17 -21.75
C ASN A 42 -1.16 -3.07 -20.46
N LEU A 43 -1.78 -3.11 -19.29
CA LEU A 43 -1.05 -3.13 -18.01
C LEU A 43 -0.14 -4.36 -17.88
N TYR A 44 -0.52 -5.48 -18.49
CA TYR A 44 0.22 -6.74 -18.42
C TYR A 44 1.16 -6.97 -19.61
N GLN A 45 1.34 -5.91 -20.42
CA GLN A 45 2.35 -5.89 -21.47
C GLN A 45 3.57 -5.06 -21.00
N PRO A 46 4.78 -5.37 -21.49
CA PRO A 46 5.95 -4.54 -21.21
C PRO A 46 5.69 -3.07 -21.58
N ALA A 47 6.11 -2.16 -20.72
CA ALA A 47 6.08 -0.73 -20.98
C ALA A 47 7.47 -0.22 -21.41
N ASN A 48 7.54 1.00 -21.93
CA ASN A 48 8.83 1.65 -22.20
C ASN A 48 9.63 1.82 -20.90
N ASN A 49 10.94 1.78 -20.99
CA ASN A 49 11.82 1.84 -19.81
C ASN A 49 11.68 3.12 -18.97
N ASP A 50 11.24 4.21 -19.57
CA ASP A 50 10.96 5.48 -18.91
C ASP A 50 9.63 5.52 -18.16
N CYS A 51 8.81 4.47 -18.31
CA CYS A 51 7.54 4.31 -17.61
C CYS A 51 7.68 3.74 -16.19
N TYR A 52 8.83 3.20 -15.80
CA TYR A 52 9.01 2.58 -14.51
C TYR A 52 9.54 3.59 -13.48
N LEU A 53 8.67 3.98 -12.54
CA LEU A 53 8.94 5.03 -11.57
C LEU A 53 10.23 4.79 -10.78
N PHE A 54 10.37 3.58 -10.22
CA PHE A 54 11.51 3.27 -9.35
C PHE A 54 12.82 3.12 -10.12
N ASP A 55 12.79 2.62 -11.36
CA ASP A 55 13.96 2.63 -12.24
C ASP A 55 14.43 4.05 -12.55
N ASN A 56 13.48 4.97 -12.77
CA ASN A 56 13.80 6.37 -12.99
C ASN A 56 14.39 7.05 -11.76
N LEU A 57 13.86 6.74 -10.57
CA LEU A 57 14.43 7.20 -9.30
C LEU A 57 15.83 6.63 -9.07
N SER A 58 16.09 5.37 -9.41
CA SER A 58 17.44 4.79 -9.37
C SER A 58 18.43 5.50 -10.27
N LYS A 59 18.03 5.88 -11.50
CA LYS A 59 18.88 6.68 -12.41
C LYS A 59 19.22 8.06 -11.83
N LEU A 60 18.39 8.57 -10.92
CA LEU A 60 18.62 9.80 -10.16
C LEU A 60 19.40 9.59 -8.86
N GLY A 61 19.89 8.37 -8.61
CA GLY A 61 20.73 8.03 -7.45
C GLY A 61 19.94 7.67 -6.19
N PHE A 62 18.67 7.33 -6.29
CA PHE A 62 17.90 6.83 -5.15
C PHE A 62 18.13 5.32 -4.95
N THR A 63 18.38 4.88 -3.72
CA THR A 63 18.31 3.48 -3.34
C THR A 63 16.85 3.05 -3.25
N GLN A 64 16.49 1.95 -3.92
CA GLN A 64 15.13 1.42 -3.88
C GLN A 64 14.93 0.53 -2.65
N HIS A 65 13.77 0.64 -2.01
CA HIS A 65 13.28 -0.28 -1.00
C HIS A 65 11.88 -0.78 -1.36
N LEU A 66 11.67 -2.08 -1.23
CA LEU A 66 10.38 -2.72 -1.37
C LEU A 66 9.99 -3.32 -0.02
N MET A 67 8.88 -2.87 0.54
CA MET A 67 8.36 -3.39 1.79
C MET A 67 6.87 -3.67 1.68
N MET A 68 6.42 -4.67 2.42
CA MET A 68 5.02 -5.09 2.46
C MET A 68 4.60 -5.45 3.88
N GLY A 69 3.40 -5.09 4.28
CA GLY A 69 2.74 -5.57 5.49
C GLY A 69 2.19 -7.02 5.34
N HIS A 70 2.64 -7.75 4.32
CA HIS A 70 2.27 -9.13 4.00
C HIS A 70 3.39 -9.80 3.19
N ASN A 71 3.29 -11.11 2.95
CA ASN A 71 4.34 -11.86 2.23
C ASN A 71 4.32 -11.69 0.69
N GLY A 72 3.38 -10.92 0.15
CA GLY A 72 3.25 -10.68 -1.30
C GLY A 72 2.73 -11.86 -2.12
N GLN A 73 2.37 -12.96 -1.50
CA GLN A 73 1.89 -14.17 -2.22
C GLN A 73 0.42 -14.08 -2.61
N PHE A 74 -0.37 -13.33 -1.85
CA PHE A 74 -1.78 -13.14 -2.14
C PHE A 74 -2.01 -12.63 -3.56
N GLY A 75 -2.79 -13.36 -4.36
CA GLY A 75 -3.03 -13.03 -5.77
C GLY A 75 -1.79 -12.92 -6.64
N GLY A 76 -0.60 -13.35 -6.16
CA GLY A 76 0.66 -13.17 -6.89
C GLY A 76 1.18 -11.73 -6.87
N PHE A 77 0.77 -10.91 -5.90
CA PHE A 77 1.01 -9.48 -5.85
C PHE A 77 2.49 -9.09 -5.99
N LEU A 78 3.39 -9.75 -5.26
CA LEU A 78 4.84 -9.48 -5.37
C LEU A 78 5.36 -9.74 -6.80
N LYS A 79 4.86 -10.79 -7.45
CA LYS A 79 5.20 -11.09 -8.85
C LYS A 79 4.73 -9.96 -9.78
N GLU A 80 3.51 -9.49 -9.62
CA GLU A 80 2.98 -8.37 -10.42
C GLU A 80 3.75 -7.08 -10.22
N VAL A 81 4.10 -6.74 -8.99
CA VAL A 81 4.93 -5.57 -8.66
C VAL A 81 6.30 -5.65 -9.34
N ARG A 82 6.89 -6.85 -9.43
CA ARG A 82 8.17 -7.07 -10.11
C ARG A 82 8.06 -7.06 -11.63
N GLU A 83 7.22 -7.92 -12.17
CA GLU A 83 7.13 -8.15 -13.62
C GLU A 83 6.47 -6.99 -14.37
N ASN A 84 5.39 -6.44 -13.80
CA ASN A 84 4.60 -5.41 -14.44
C ASN A 84 4.84 -4.01 -13.86
N GLY A 85 5.19 -3.90 -12.60
CA GLY A 85 5.53 -2.65 -11.93
C GLY A 85 6.99 -2.23 -12.05
N GLY A 86 7.88 -3.14 -12.46
CA GLY A 86 9.32 -2.88 -12.68
C GLY A 86 10.18 -2.84 -11.41
N MET A 87 9.64 -3.22 -10.24
CA MET A 87 10.43 -3.23 -9.01
C MET A 87 11.26 -4.51 -8.88
N GLN A 88 12.56 -4.43 -9.13
CA GLN A 88 13.46 -5.58 -9.07
C GLN A 88 14.16 -5.74 -7.72
N THR A 89 14.08 -4.73 -6.84
CA THR A 89 14.70 -4.81 -5.51
C THR A 89 14.09 -5.92 -4.66
N GLU A 90 14.89 -6.49 -3.78
CA GLU A 90 14.42 -7.55 -2.88
C GLU A 90 13.37 -7.01 -1.90
N LEU A 91 12.40 -7.87 -1.58
CA LEU A 91 11.46 -7.57 -0.49
C LEU A 91 12.25 -7.50 0.83
N MET A 92 12.03 -6.42 1.58
CA MET A 92 12.63 -6.25 2.90
C MET A 92 12.37 -7.46 3.78
N ASP A 93 13.38 -7.90 4.53
CA ASP A 93 13.30 -9.05 5.41
C ASP A 93 12.11 -8.95 6.39
N GLN A 94 11.27 -9.98 6.39
CA GLN A 94 10.06 -10.08 7.21
C GLN A 94 10.21 -11.06 8.38
N THR A 95 11.42 -11.57 8.60
CA THR A 95 11.70 -12.52 9.69
C THR A 95 11.35 -11.90 11.04
N ASN A 96 10.61 -12.65 11.85
CA ASN A 96 10.16 -12.26 13.20
C ASN A 96 9.23 -11.02 13.23
N LEU A 97 8.62 -10.60 12.12
CA LEU A 97 7.55 -9.61 12.17
C LEU A 97 6.30 -10.22 12.83
N PRO A 98 5.65 -9.50 13.75
CA PRO A 98 4.42 -9.96 14.38
C PRO A 98 3.29 -10.11 13.35
N VAL A 99 2.62 -11.26 13.35
CA VAL A 99 1.41 -11.51 12.56
C VAL A 99 0.20 -11.08 13.37
N ILE A 100 -0.49 -10.04 12.94
CA ILE A 100 -1.66 -9.48 13.66
C ILE A 100 -3.00 -9.93 13.07
N LEU A 101 -3.02 -10.25 11.79
CA LEU A 101 -4.19 -10.77 11.09
C LEU A 101 -3.76 -11.88 10.12
N LEU A 102 -4.74 -12.67 9.72
CA LEU A 102 -4.62 -13.59 8.59
C LEU A 102 -5.58 -13.12 7.48
N GLY A 103 -5.12 -13.16 6.25
CA GLY A 103 -5.97 -12.99 5.07
C GLY A 103 -6.99 -14.13 4.95
N PHE A 104 -7.96 -13.98 4.05
CA PHE A 104 -8.96 -15.04 3.82
C PHE A 104 -8.35 -16.34 3.28
N ASP A 105 -7.17 -16.27 2.67
CA ASP A 105 -6.37 -17.40 2.20
C ASP A 105 -5.40 -17.97 3.27
N GLY A 106 -5.44 -17.41 4.48
CA GLY A 106 -4.55 -17.76 5.57
C GLY A 106 -3.16 -17.12 5.50
N SER A 107 -2.88 -16.27 4.52
CA SER A 107 -1.61 -15.56 4.44
C SER A 107 -1.42 -14.56 5.60
N PRO A 108 -0.18 -14.35 6.08
CA PRO A 108 0.08 -13.47 7.20
C PRO A 108 -0.10 -11.99 6.80
N VAL A 109 -0.74 -11.22 7.68
CA VAL A 109 -0.72 -9.75 7.67
C VAL A 109 0.04 -9.30 8.91
N TYR A 110 1.13 -8.59 8.67
CA TYR A 110 2.07 -8.16 9.70
C TYR A 110 1.62 -6.86 10.36
N ASP A 111 2.14 -6.60 11.54
CA ASP A 111 1.95 -5.34 12.26
C ASP A 111 2.64 -4.19 11.51
N ASP A 112 1.88 -3.20 11.08
CA ASP A 112 2.37 -2.07 10.29
C ASP A 112 3.41 -1.25 11.07
N THR A 113 3.24 -1.08 12.38
CA THR A 113 4.22 -0.41 13.24
C THR A 113 5.56 -1.14 13.22
N ALA A 114 5.56 -2.47 13.31
CA ALA A 114 6.79 -3.26 13.27
C ALA A 114 7.47 -3.20 11.89
N VAL A 115 6.70 -3.22 10.80
CA VAL A 115 7.24 -3.09 9.44
C VAL A 115 7.86 -1.70 9.24
N LEU A 116 7.18 -0.64 9.63
CA LEU A 116 7.63 0.74 9.48
C LEU A 116 8.86 1.04 10.35
N ASN A 117 8.91 0.52 11.58
CA ASN A 117 10.09 0.63 12.45
C ASN A 117 11.31 -0.09 11.84
N ARG A 118 11.11 -1.28 11.27
CA ARG A 118 12.19 -1.98 10.56
C ARG A 118 12.71 -1.19 9.37
N TRP A 119 11.84 -0.50 8.65
CA TRP A 119 12.24 0.40 7.57
C TRP A 119 13.09 1.58 8.10
N LEU A 120 12.73 2.17 9.23
CA LEU A 120 13.56 3.20 9.86
C LEU A 120 14.95 2.65 10.17
N ASP A 121 15.05 1.49 10.81
CA ASP A 121 16.33 0.85 11.16
C ASP A 121 17.22 0.56 9.94
N VAL A 122 16.61 0.13 8.82
CA VAL A 122 17.32 -0.15 7.57
C VAL A 122 17.81 1.15 6.93
N THR A 123 16.95 2.16 6.84
CA THR A 123 17.29 3.42 6.17
C THR A 123 18.22 4.31 6.98
N GLU A 124 18.26 4.18 8.30
CA GLU A 124 19.27 4.85 9.13
C GLU A 124 20.69 4.30 8.91
N LYS A 125 20.78 3.02 8.59
CA LYS A 125 22.07 2.36 8.28
C LYS A 125 22.53 2.57 6.85
N ASP A 126 21.62 2.98 5.96
CA ASP A 126 21.98 3.27 4.57
C ASP A 126 22.78 4.58 4.52
N LYS A 127 23.99 4.48 4.00
CA LYS A 127 24.89 5.63 3.79
C LYS A 127 24.41 6.54 2.65
N ASN A 128 23.52 6.06 1.80
CA ASN A 128 22.91 6.86 0.75
C ASN A 128 21.81 7.73 1.36
N SER A 129 21.96 9.05 1.24
CA SER A 129 20.97 10.02 1.74
C SER A 129 19.68 10.05 0.92
N ARG A 130 19.64 9.36 -0.23
CA ARG A 130 18.48 9.32 -1.12
C ARG A 130 17.92 7.93 -1.17
N SER A 131 16.71 7.75 -0.65
CA SER A 131 15.98 6.48 -0.74
C SER A 131 14.57 6.69 -1.30
N ALA A 132 14.08 5.70 -2.01
CA ALA A 132 12.72 5.65 -2.53
C ALA A 132 12.11 4.31 -2.10
N THR A 133 10.99 4.35 -1.42
CA THR A 133 10.35 3.18 -0.83
C THR A 133 8.94 2.99 -1.39
N PHE A 134 8.64 1.79 -1.83
CA PHE A 134 7.28 1.34 -2.07
C PHE A 134 6.83 0.48 -0.89
N TYR A 135 5.76 0.88 -0.24
CA TYR A 135 5.12 0.13 0.84
C TYR A 135 3.70 -0.23 0.46
N ASN A 136 3.37 -1.51 0.56
CA ASN A 136 2.00 -2.01 0.41
C ASN A 136 1.60 -2.79 1.65
N THR A 137 0.37 -2.58 2.12
CA THR A 137 -0.14 -3.24 3.31
C THR A 137 -1.60 -3.63 3.18
N LEU A 138 -2.05 -4.62 3.93
CA LEU A 138 -3.35 -5.25 3.81
C LEU A 138 -4.22 -5.25 5.09
N PRO A 139 -4.05 -4.38 6.11
CA PRO A 139 -4.85 -4.48 7.34
C PRO A 139 -6.34 -4.24 7.06
N LEU A 140 -6.67 -3.52 6.00
CA LEU A 140 -8.06 -3.17 5.64
C LEU A 140 -8.69 -4.11 4.59
N HIS A 141 -7.96 -5.13 4.11
CA HIS A 141 -8.49 -6.05 3.12
C HIS A 141 -9.69 -6.85 3.65
N ASP A 142 -10.66 -7.11 2.76
CA ASP A 142 -11.84 -7.91 3.09
C ASP A 142 -11.46 -9.34 3.51
N GLY A 143 -12.22 -9.93 4.43
CA GLY A 143 -12.00 -11.30 4.89
C GLY A 143 -10.87 -11.47 5.91
N ASN A 144 -10.08 -10.45 6.21
CA ASN A 144 -9.07 -10.53 7.24
C ASN A 144 -9.68 -10.88 8.60
N HIS A 145 -9.02 -11.78 9.32
CA HIS A 145 -9.47 -12.27 10.63
C HIS A 145 -8.29 -12.40 11.60
N TYR A 146 -8.57 -12.41 12.89
CA TYR A 146 -7.54 -12.64 13.90
C TYR A 146 -7.08 -14.10 13.90
N PRO A 147 -5.80 -14.39 14.20
CA PRO A 147 -5.31 -15.76 14.34
C PRO A 147 -6.18 -16.57 15.33
N GLY A 148 -6.60 -17.75 14.91
CA GLY A 148 -7.48 -18.63 15.71
C GLY A 148 -8.96 -18.24 15.71
N VAL A 149 -9.36 -17.20 14.98
CA VAL A 149 -10.76 -16.74 14.89
C VAL A 149 -11.24 -16.84 13.46
N SER A 150 -12.32 -17.57 13.19
CA SER A 150 -12.87 -17.71 11.83
C SER A 150 -13.72 -16.53 11.36
N LYS A 151 -14.18 -15.70 12.30
CA LYS A 151 -15.00 -14.52 11.98
C LYS A 151 -14.11 -13.39 11.46
N THR A 152 -14.53 -12.77 10.36
CA THR A 152 -13.90 -11.54 9.82
C THR A 152 -13.79 -10.47 10.91
N ALA A 153 -12.61 -9.90 11.05
CA ALA A 153 -12.34 -8.83 12.00
C ALA A 153 -13.09 -7.54 11.60
N ASP A 154 -13.53 -6.79 12.58
CA ASP A 154 -14.30 -5.55 12.36
C ASP A 154 -13.50 -4.53 11.55
N TYR A 155 -14.08 -4.07 10.45
CA TYR A 155 -13.40 -3.14 9.53
C TYR A 155 -13.09 -1.80 10.19
N LYS A 156 -14.05 -1.25 10.94
CA LYS A 156 -13.89 0.07 11.58
C LYS A 156 -12.77 0.04 12.64
N ALA A 157 -12.72 -1.03 13.43
CA ALA A 157 -11.67 -1.20 14.44
C ALA A 157 -10.28 -1.32 13.79
N ARG A 158 -10.18 -2.07 12.67
CA ARG A 158 -8.93 -2.19 11.89
C ARG A 158 -8.51 -0.87 11.28
N ALA A 159 -9.45 -0.12 10.72
CA ALA A 159 -9.18 1.19 10.13
C ALA A 159 -8.70 2.19 11.19
N GLN A 160 -9.35 2.22 12.36
CA GLN A 160 -8.93 3.08 13.46
C GLN A 160 -7.48 2.74 13.89
N LYS A 161 -7.20 1.46 14.15
CA LYS A 161 -5.85 1.01 14.52
C LYS A 161 -4.82 1.42 13.47
N PHE A 162 -5.07 1.16 12.20
CA PHE A 162 -4.15 1.48 11.12
C PHE A 162 -3.88 2.98 10.99
N PHE A 163 -4.91 3.81 11.14
CA PHE A 163 -4.73 5.26 11.12
C PHE A 163 -3.97 5.79 12.35
N ASP A 164 -4.21 5.22 13.53
CA ASP A 164 -3.45 5.54 14.74
C ASP A 164 -1.96 5.17 14.57
N GLU A 165 -1.65 4.05 13.95
CA GLU A 165 -0.28 3.60 13.66
C GLU A 165 0.43 4.52 12.65
N LEU A 166 -0.25 4.93 11.58
CA LEU A 166 0.30 5.90 10.63
C LEU A 166 0.51 7.28 11.26
N ASP A 167 -0.42 7.76 12.07
CA ASP A 167 -0.31 9.03 12.80
C ASP A 167 0.92 9.04 13.71
N ALA A 168 1.11 7.96 14.48
CA ALA A 168 2.29 7.80 15.34
C ALA A 168 3.58 7.76 14.51
N PHE A 169 3.60 7.02 13.40
CA PHE A 169 4.76 6.91 12.52
C PHE A 169 5.12 8.26 11.88
N PHE A 170 4.17 9.02 11.40
CA PHE A 170 4.42 10.35 10.83
C PHE A 170 4.94 11.32 11.87
N THR A 171 4.41 11.26 13.08
CA THR A 171 4.94 12.03 14.22
C THR A 171 6.43 11.72 14.48
N GLU A 172 6.83 10.45 14.40
CA GLU A 172 8.25 10.07 14.56
C GLU A 172 9.10 10.52 13.36
N LEU A 173 8.58 10.44 12.14
CA LEU A 173 9.28 10.98 10.96
C LEU A 173 9.54 12.47 11.08
N GLU A 174 8.56 13.26 11.51
CA GLU A 174 8.70 14.70 11.73
C GLU A 174 9.78 15.01 12.78
N LYS A 175 9.76 14.30 13.91
CA LYS A 175 10.77 14.43 14.97
C LYS A 175 12.17 14.05 14.51
N SER A 176 12.30 13.14 13.55
CA SER A 176 13.60 12.71 13.04
C SER A 176 14.37 13.79 12.28
N GLY A 177 13.70 14.88 11.88
CA GLY A 177 14.28 15.96 11.07
C GLY A 177 14.67 15.55 9.65
N ARG A 178 14.32 14.34 9.21
CA ARG A 178 14.58 13.86 7.84
C ARG A 178 13.69 14.61 6.84
N LYS A 179 14.24 14.93 5.69
CA LYS A 179 13.46 15.46 4.57
C LYS A 179 12.82 14.28 3.83
N VAL A 180 11.56 14.02 4.13
CA VAL A 180 10.81 12.90 3.55
C VAL A 180 9.58 13.45 2.83
N MET A 181 9.30 12.94 1.65
CA MET A 181 8.01 13.07 0.99
C MET A 181 7.27 11.75 1.15
N VAL A 182 6.10 11.78 1.77
CA VAL A 182 5.21 10.63 1.91
C VAL A 182 4.00 10.83 1.03
N VAL A 183 3.62 9.80 0.28
CA VAL A 183 2.39 9.80 -0.51
C VAL A 183 1.56 8.60 -0.08
N VAL A 184 0.37 8.84 0.44
CA VAL A 184 -0.58 7.82 0.85
C VAL A 184 -1.67 7.69 -0.21
N VAL A 185 -1.70 6.55 -0.87
CA VAL A 185 -2.68 6.27 -1.94
C VAL A 185 -3.38 4.95 -1.65
N PRO A 186 -4.64 4.97 -1.21
CA PRO A 186 -5.43 3.75 -1.17
C PRO A 186 -5.62 3.19 -2.58
N GLU A 187 -5.40 1.90 -2.75
CA GLU A 187 -5.55 1.23 -4.06
C GLU A 187 -7.00 1.30 -4.56
N HIS A 188 -7.94 1.15 -3.66
CA HIS A 188 -9.39 1.22 -3.85
C HIS A 188 -10.09 1.23 -2.50
N GLY A 189 -11.37 1.54 -2.47
CA GLY A 189 -12.25 1.38 -1.31
C GLY A 189 -12.69 -0.06 -1.09
N GLY A 190 -13.47 -0.28 -0.04
CA GLY A 190 -13.99 -1.60 0.35
C GLY A 190 -15.44 -1.81 -0.08
N ALA A 191 -15.78 -3.02 -0.57
CA ALA A 191 -17.16 -3.46 -0.75
C ALA A 191 -17.73 -3.92 0.60
N LEU A 192 -18.13 -2.97 1.43
CA LEU A 192 -18.60 -3.23 2.78
C LEU A 192 -20.05 -3.76 2.80
N LYS A 193 -20.38 -4.53 3.86
CA LYS A 193 -21.76 -4.99 4.06
C LYS A 193 -22.70 -3.80 4.17
N GLY A 194 -23.74 -3.79 3.33
CA GLY A 194 -24.72 -2.72 3.26
C GLY A 194 -24.50 -1.74 2.09
N ASP A 195 -23.47 -1.90 1.30
CA ASP A 195 -23.34 -1.20 0.01
C ASP A 195 -24.52 -1.64 -0.88
N ARG A 196 -25.20 -0.65 -1.48
CA ARG A 196 -26.37 -0.91 -2.32
C ARG A 196 -26.02 -1.42 -3.71
N MET A 197 -24.78 -1.21 -4.14
CA MET A 197 -24.33 -1.51 -5.50
C MET A 197 -23.46 -2.77 -5.58
N GLN A 198 -23.02 -3.30 -4.44
CA GLN A 198 -22.07 -4.40 -4.37
C GLN A 198 -22.55 -5.49 -3.43
N VAL A 199 -22.17 -6.72 -3.74
CA VAL A 199 -22.19 -7.79 -2.75
C VAL A 199 -20.92 -7.64 -1.90
N SER A 200 -21.04 -7.77 -0.57
CA SER A 200 -19.91 -7.64 0.34
C SER A 200 -18.74 -8.54 -0.09
N GLY A 201 -17.55 -7.95 -0.20
CA GLY A 201 -16.34 -8.62 -0.66
C GLY A 201 -16.16 -8.70 -2.19
N LEU A 202 -17.19 -8.42 -2.99
CA LEU A 202 -17.08 -8.35 -4.45
C LEU A 202 -16.90 -6.90 -4.91
N ARG A 203 -16.00 -6.67 -5.85
CA ARG A 203 -15.59 -5.35 -6.33
C ARG A 203 -15.62 -5.22 -7.85
N ASP A 204 -16.40 -6.07 -8.51
CA ASP A 204 -16.46 -6.13 -9.98
C ASP A 204 -17.11 -4.89 -10.61
N ILE A 205 -17.95 -4.19 -9.84
CA ILE A 205 -18.55 -2.95 -10.27
C ILE A 205 -17.81 -1.78 -9.60
N PRO A 206 -17.12 -0.90 -10.33
CA PRO A 206 -16.39 0.24 -9.77
C PRO A 206 -17.36 1.35 -9.33
N SER A 207 -18.06 1.13 -8.21
CA SER A 207 -18.94 2.13 -7.61
C SER A 207 -18.13 3.23 -6.91
N PRO A 208 -18.71 4.42 -6.66
CA PRO A 208 -18.03 5.50 -5.94
C PRO A 208 -17.45 5.08 -4.59
N SER A 209 -18.11 4.17 -3.86
CA SER A 209 -17.60 3.66 -2.58
C SER A 209 -16.30 2.84 -2.72
N ILE A 210 -15.96 2.40 -3.93
CA ILE A 210 -14.74 1.66 -4.23
C ILE A 210 -13.69 2.56 -4.90
N THR A 211 -14.11 3.49 -5.74
CA THR A 211 -13.16 4.27 -6.55
C THR A 211 -12.84 5.65 -5.98
N ASP A 212 -13.72 6.25 -5.19
CA ASP A 212 -13.44 7.52 -4.53
C ASP A 212 -12.64 7.27 -3.25
N VAL A 213 -11.35 7.62 -3.29
CA VAL A 213 -10.39 7.33 -2.22
C VAL A 213 -9.65 8.60 -1.79
N PRO A 214 -9.39 8.79 -0.49
CA PRO A 214 -8.61 9.93 -0.01
C PRO A 214 -7.13 9.72 -0.32
N VAL A 215 -6.48 10.73 -0.90
CA VAL A 215 -5.03 10.72 -1.21
C VAL A 215 -4.39 11.95 -0.56
N GLY A 216 -3.26 11.73 0.10
CA GLY A 216 -2.46 12.77 0.74
C GLY A 216 -0.96 12.56 0.59
#